data_159297d4d2c00f84fe3c9ae8ab3d2150
#
_entry.id   159297d4d2c00f84fe3c9ae8ab3d2150
#
_cell.length_a   1.000
_cell.length_b   1.000
_cell.length_c   1.000
_cell.angle_alpha   90.00
_cell.angle_beta   90.00
_cell.angle_gamma   90.00
#
_symmetry.space_group_name_H-M   'P 1'
#
loop_
_entity.id
_entity.type
_entity.pdbx_description
1 polymer ?
#
loop_
_entity_poly.entity_id
_entity_poly.type
_entity_poly.pdbx_seq_one_letter_code
_entity_poly.pdbx_strand_id
1 'polypeptide(L)'
;MKKLALVAAVGMALSGCGGSGDGGSSSPQPAAKPSSAIGTIESVNEAKSTITVNGYTYRVSEVMYGSKETNLGAVQPNMMVQVGSGTEKSTEEPVVVTLEPTMTGTVTAIDHINKTFTVNGVELHFEGLSDEIDQGDWVMVSSLPTADAGYKVLSVVKFDFDYNGPDEIEGRISSIDTNNGTFKLGANVTVSYDRVDGLSVGEWVEAEGTMQGDVFMATEVEVENYDSLVGDNDVEGIVTWVANDYSQFSLNYRGNFVVDNATRFEDGTKTDLKQGQEVEVTSVMKNGVRTATEVEIDGPDFDGDHDSNWQGKEFECEGVVTNYNVNTETFQVSRCENDADQVMSNNTVVIDAQTRFEGLEKHNLNGTKVEVEGVIINNQNVAREVEAESHDD
;
A
#
# COMPACT_ATOMS: atom_id res chain seq x y z
N MET A 1 -21.72 23.27 22.96
CA MET A 1 -22.97 22.74 22.43
C MET A 1 -22.63 21.39 21.82
N LYS A 2 -23.15 20.31 22.41
CA LYS A 2 -22.80 18.93 22.02
C LYS A 2 -23.40 18.64 20.63
N LYS A 3 -22.56 18.33 19.65
CA LYS A 3 -23.03 17.76 18.39
C LYS A 3 -23.05 16.24 18.52
N LEU A 4 -24.25 15.67 18.55
CA LEU A 4 -24.44 14.22 18.43
C LEU A 4 -24.09 13.82 17.00
N ALA A 5 -23.14 12.91 16.85
CA ALA A 5 -22.97 12.13 15.63
C ALA A 5 -24.11 11.10 15.56
N LEU A 6 -24.85 11.14 14.48
CA LEU A 6 -25.95 10.22 14.20
C LEU A 6 -25.37 9.02 13.45
N VAL A 7 -25.11 7.94 14.15
CA VAL A 7 -24.78 6.65 13.54
C VAL A 7 -26.08 6.07 12.99
N ALA A 8 -26.21 6.00 11.69
CA ALA A 8 -27.31 5.31 11.02
C ALA A 8 -27.01 3.82 10.96
N ALA A 9 -27.47 3.06 11.95
CA ALA A 9 -27.47 1.61 11.87
C ALA A 9 -28.55 1.15 10.90
N VAL A 10 -28.15 0.68 9.71
CA VAL A 10 -29.06 -0.02 8.78
C VAL A 10 -29.20 -1.46 9.25
N GLY A 11 -30.22 -1.72 10.04
CA GLY A 11 -30.61 -3.07 10.42
C GLY A 11 -31.45 -3.70 9.31
N MET A 12 -30.90 -4.64 8.55
CA MET A 12 -31.72 -5.49 7.66
C MET A 12 -32.36 -6.61 8.46
N ALA A 13 -33.67 -6.50 8.61
CA ALA A 13 -34.48 -7.58 9.10
C ALA A 13 -34.86 -8.52 7.96
N LEU A 14 -34.25 -9.71 7.92
CA LEU A 14 -34.69 -10.81 7.07
C LEU A 14 -35.99 -11.41 7.62
N SER A 15 -37.10 -11.13 6.97
CA SER A 15 -38.32 -11.93 7.11
C SER A 15 -38.61 -12.63 5.79
N GLY A 16 -38.32 -13.94 5.75
CA GLY A 16 -38.70 -14.78 4.64
C GLY A 16 -40.20 -15.10 4.61
N CYS A 17 -40.74 -15.31 3.45
CA CYS A 17 -41.49 -16.50 3.05
C CYS A 17 -42.25 -16.28 1.73
N GLY A 18 -41.98 -17.15 0.75
CA GLY A 18 -42.93 -17.83 -0.10
C GLY A 18 -43.65 -17.06 -1.22
N GLY A 19 -43.39 -17.45 -2.48
CA GLY A 19 -44.28 -17.26 -3.59
C GLY A 19 -43.65 -17.25 -4.95
N SER A 20 -43.88 -18.29 -5.72
CA SER A 20 -43.46 -18.53 -7.12
C SER A 20 -43.77 -17.37 -8.06
N GLY A 21 -42.82 -17.04 -8.94
CA GLY A 21 -43.04 -16.18 -10.10
C GLY A 21 -41.73 -15.85 -10.82
N ASP A 22 -41.59 -16.37 -12.03
CA ASP A 22 -40.50 -16.16 -12.98
C ASP A 22 -40.12 -14.69 -13.17
N GLY A 23 -38.81 -14.43 -13.17
CA GLY A 23 -38.22 -13.14 -13.51
C GLY A 23 -36.92 -12.95 -12.76
N GLY A 24 -35.89 -13.74 -13.11
CA GLY A 24 -34.61 -13.68 -12.44
C GLY A 24 -33.86 -12.36 -12.67
N SER A 25 -34.00 -11.44 -11.73
CA SER A 25 -32.99 -10.48 -11.39
C SER A 25 -32.30 -11.06 -10.15
N SER A 26 -31.19 -11.76 -10.37
CA SER A 26 -30.30 -12.18 -9.30
C SER A 26 -29.68 -10.90 -8.75
N SER A 27 -30.13 -10.45 -7.58
CA SER A 27 -29.36 -9.50 -6.79
C SER A 27 -27.97 -10.09 -6.60
N PRO A 28 -26.89 -9.31 -6.73
CA PRO A 28 -25.54 -9.80 -6.46
C PRO A 28 -25.54 -10.43 -5.06
N GLN A 29 -25.09 -11.65 -4.95
CA GLN A 29 -24.88 -12.28 -3.65
C GLN A 29 -23.72 -11.52 -2.99
N PRO A 30 -23.83 -11.09 -1.74
CA PRO A 30 -22.70 -10.48 -1.04
C PRO A 30 -21.47 -11.36 -1.18
N ALA A 31 -20.32 -10.74 -1.40
CA ALA A 31 -19.05 -11.46 -1.45
C ALA A 31 -18.88 -12.31 -0.18
N ALA A 32 -18.27 -13.47 -0.32
CA ALA A 32 -17.95 -14.28 0.82
C ALA A 32 -16.85 -13.56 1.62
N LYS A 33 -16.98 -13.52 2.95
CA LYS A 33 -15.96 -12.95 3.83
C LYS A 33 -14.61 -13.61 3.54
N PRO A 34 -13.55 -12.83 3.25
CA PRO A 34 -12.22 -13.37 2.98
C PRO A 34 -11.62 -14.07 4.20
N SER A 35 -10.69 -14.99 3.95
CA SER A 35 -10.00 -15.73 5.02
C SER A 35 -8.97 -14.89 5.76
N SER A 36 -8.46 -13.85 5.11
CA SER A 36 -7.56 -12.86 5.69
C SER A 36 -7.81 -11.47 5.09
N ALA A 37 -7.50 -10.44 5.85
CA ALA A 37 -7.57 -9.06 5.42
C ALA A 37 -6.33 -8.28 5.89
N ILE A 38 -5.90 -7.32 5.08
CA ILE A 38 -4.92 -6.29 5.44
C ILE A 38 -5.60 -4.96 5.19
N GLY A 39 -5.72 -4.14 6.21
CA GLY A 39 -6.40 -2.85 6.09
C GLY A 39 -6.51 -2.13 7.42
N THR A 40 -7.27 -1.04 7.40
CA THR A 40 -7.51 -0.24 8.59
C THR A 40 -8.68 -0.78 9.41
N ILE A 41 -8.59 -0.56 10.72
CA ILE A 41 -9.69 -0.85 11.62
C ILE A 41 -10.73 0.26 11.51
N GLU A 42 -11.92 -0.10 11.08
CA GLU A 42 -13.08 0.81 11.03
C GLU A 42 -13.75 0.95 12.42
N SER A 43 -13.88 -0.18 13.14
CA SER A 43 -14.51 -0.19 14.45
C SER A 43 -13.99 -1.30 15.36
N VAL A 44 -14.02 -1.05 16.67
CA VAL A 44 -13.68 -2.00 17.74
C VAL A 44 -14.86 -2.17 18.66
N ASN A 45 -15.21 -3.43 19.00
CA ASN A 45 -16.22 -3.75 20.00
C ASN A 45 -15.64 -4.71 21.03
N GLU A 46 -15.08 -4.16 22.10
CA GLU A 46 -14.45 -4.94 23.17
C GLU A 46 -15.42 -5.92 23.86
N ALA A 47 -16.69 -5.48 24.05
CA ALA A 47 -17.69 -6.32 24.74
C ALA A 47 -18.04 -7.61 23.97
N LYS A 48 -17.89 -7.59 22.64
CA LYS A 48 -18.12 -8.73 21.75
C LYS A 48 -16.82 -9.40 21.29
N SER A 49 -15.67 -8.80 21.62
CA SER A 49 -14.34 -9.17 21.09
C SER A 49 -14.35 -9.21 19.57
N THR A 50 -14.80 -8.12 18.93
CA THR A 50 -14.83 -8.01 17.47
C THR A 50 -14.19 -6.71 16.99
N ILE A 51 -13.62 -6.77 15.79
CA ILE A 51 -13.21 -5.61 14.99
C ILE A 51 -13.86 -5.68 13.61
N THR A 52 -13.98 -4.54 12.95
CA THR A 52 -14.35 -4.47 11.52
C THR A 52 -13.14 -3.96 10.75
N VAL A 53 -12.79 -4.66 9.67
CA VAL A 53 -11.70 -4.34 8.73
C VAL A 53 -12.22 -4.62 7.33
N ASN A 54 -12.07 -3.70 6.39
CA ASN A 54 -12.52 -3.81 5.01
C ASN A 54 -13.99 -4.31 4.93
N GLY A 55 -14.92 -3.62 5.60
CA GLY A 55 -16.34 -3.97 5.64
C GLY A 55 -16.69 -5.26 6.41
N TYR A 56 -15.72 -6.10 6.77
CA TYR A 56 -15.98 -7.41 7.40
C TYR A 56 -15.72 -7.40 8.89
N THR A 57 -16.67 -7.93 9.66
CA THR A 57 -16.52 -8.08 11.12
C THR A 57 -15.84 -9.41 11.47
N TYR A 58 -14.73 -9.33 12.21
CA TYR A 58 -13.94 -10.45 12.67
C TYR A 58 -14.06 -10.60 14.18
N ARG A 59 -14.21 -11.85 14.65
CA ARG A 59 -14.11 -12.16 16.07
C ARG A 59 -12.64 -12.39 16.44
N VAL A 60 -12.15 -11.60 17.39
CA VAL A 60 -10.74 -11.58 17.79
C VAL A 60 -10.49 -12.64 18.86
N SER A 61 -9.48 -13.49 18.65
CA SER A 61 -8.95 -14.40 19.67
C SER A 61 -7.76 -13.78 20.40
N GLU A 62 -6.93 -13.05 19.68
CA GLU A 62 -5.65 -12.53 20.15
C GLU A 62 -5.27 -11.32 19.32
N VAL A 63 -4.60 -10.35 19.93
CA VAL A 63 -3.98 -9.20 19.25
C VAL A 63 -2.49 -9.26 19.46
N MET A 64 -1.72 -9.20 18.38
CA MET A 64 -0.27 -9.30 18.38
C MET A 64 0.38 -8.03 17.82
N TYR A 65 1.54 -7.69 18.33
CA TYR A 65 2.51 -6.81 17.69
C TYR A 65 3.88 -7.49 17.73
N GLY A 66 4.41 -7.83 16.56
CA GLY A 66 5.54 -8.73 16.44
C GLY A 66 5.26 -10.05 17.20
N SER A 67 6.13 -10.41 18.13
CA SER A 67 5.98 -11.61 18.96
C SER A 67 5.25 -11.37 20.29
N LYS A 68 4.72 -10.16 20.53
CA LYS A 68 4.06 -9.81 21.80
C LYS A 68 2.55 -9.74 21.66
N GLU A 69 1.87 -10.40 22.60
CA GLU A 69 0.42 -10.26 22.78
C GLU A 69 0.11 -8.91 23.46
N THR A 70 -0.91 -8.22 22.94
CA THR A 70 -1.51 -7.04 23.55
C THR A 70 -3.01 -7.26 23.72
N ASN A 71 -3.71 -6.30 24.31
CA ASN A 71 -5.15 -6.44 24.54
C ASN A 71 -5.94 -5.64 23.48
N LEU A 72 -7.16 -6.10 23.22
CA LEU A 72 -8.06 -5.46 22.27
C LEU A 72 -8.41 -4.00 22.65
N GLY A 73 -8.35 -3.64 23.92
CA GLY A 73 -8.60 -2.29 24.40
C GLY A 73 -7.52 -1.26 24.02
N ALA A 74 -6.34 -1.73 23.58
CA ALA A 74 -5.28 -0.89 23.05
C ALA A 74 -5.45 -0.56 21.56
N VAL A 75 -6.34 -1.30 20.88
CA VAL A 75 -6.59 -1.18 19.45
C VAL A 75 -7.60 -0.08 19.16
N GLN A 76 -7.33 0.75 18.18
CA GLN A 76 -8.14 1.93 17.84
C GLN A 76 -8.49 1.95 16.34
N PRO A 77 -9.59 2.63 15.93
CA PRO A 77 -9.86 2.89 14.52
C PRO A 77 -8.68 3.55 13.80
N ASN A 78 -8.57 3.27 12.52
CA ASN A 78 -7.52 3.71 11.60
C ASN A 78 -6.10 3.14 11.90
N MET A 79 -5.97 2.18 12.81
CA MET A 79 -4.75 1.38 12.91
C MET A 79 -4.72 0.35 11.78
N MET A 80 -3.58 0.21 11.13
CA MET A 80 -3.34 -0.85 10.14
C MET A 80 -3.18 -2.20 10.84
N VAL A 81 -3.81 -3.22 10.28
CA VAL A 81 -3.76 -4.60 10.81
C VAL A 81 -3.78 -5.63 9.70
N GLN A 82 -3.19 -6.77 10.01
CA GLN A 82 -3.45 -8.02 9.30
C GLN A 82 -4.38 -8.89 10.15
N VAL A 83 -5.42 -9.43 9.53
CA VAL A 83 -6.40 -10.31 10.16
C VAL A 83 -6.33 -11.69 9.54
N GLY A 84 -6.24 -12.73 10.36
CA GLY A 84 -6.17 -14.10 9.87
C GLY A 84 -4.78 -14.53 9.44
N SER A 85 -4.61 -15.84 9.18
CA SER A 85 -3.30 -16.43 8.85
C SER A 85 -3.21 -16.99 7.44
N GLY A 86 -4.19 -16.70 6.56
CA GLY A 86 -4.22 -17.23 5.18
C GLY A 86 -4.35 -18.75 5.07
N THR A 87 -4.45 -19.48 6.19
CA THR A 87 -4.73 -20.91 6.18
C THR A 87 -6.23 -21.13 6.18
N GLU A 88 -6.74 -22.01 5.30
CA GLU A 88 -8.16 -22.36 5.19
C GLU A 88 -8.78 -22.68 6.55
N LYS A 89 -9.36 -21.68 7.19
CA LYS A 89 -10.18 -21.83 8.38
C LYS A 89 -11.58 -21.31 8.08
N SER A 90 -12.53 -21.84 8.80
CA SER A 90 -13.91 -21.37 8.76
C SER A 90 -13.96 -19.86 9.05
N THR A 91 -14.66 -19.09 8.23
CA THR A 91 -14.88 -17.64 8.41
C THR A 91 -15.61 -17.28 9.72
N GLU A 92 -16.05 -18.27 10.47
CA GLU A 92 -16.74 -18.16 11.76
C GLU A 92 -15.79 -18.31 12.98
N GLU A 93 -14.54 -18.77 12.76
CA GLU A 93 -13.57 -18.97 13.83
C GLU A 93 -12.96 -17.65 14.29
N PRO A 94 -12.62 -17.51 15.59
CA PRO A 94 -11.87 -16.34 16.04
C PRO A 94 -10.50 -16.27 15.38
N VAL A 95 -10.09 -15.07 15.01
CA VAL A 95 -8.85 -14.79 14.27
C VAL A 95 -7.81 -14.14 15.18
N VAL A 96 -6.55 -14.28 14.82
CA VAL A 96 -5.46 -13.45 15.34
C VAL A 96 -5.47 -12.14 14.54
N VAL A 97 -5.27 -11.04 15.23
CA VAL A 97 -5.08 -9.70 14.65
C VAL A 97 -3.64 -9.30 14.91
N THR A 98 -2.87 -9.06 13.86
CA THR A 98 -1.51 -8.53 13.96
C THR A 98 -1.55 -7.03 13.66
N LEU A 99 -0.98 -6.21 14.53
CA LEU A 99 -0.80 -4.79 14.28
C LEU A 99 0.33 -4.62 13.25
N GLU A 100 0.06 -3.86 12.21
CA GLU A 100 0.97 -3.60 11.08
C GLU A 100 1.21 -2.08 10.94
N PRO A 101 1.88 -1.45 11.91
CA PRO A 101 2.18 -0.04 11.82
C PRO A 101 3.24 0.19 10.74
N THR A 102 3.13 1.29 10.01
CA THR A 102 4.16 1.70 9.04
C THR A 102 5.42 2.21 9.75
N MET A 103 5.26 2.65 10.99
CA MET A 103 6.39 3.15 11.79
C MET A 103 6.08 3.02 13.28
N THR A 104 7.09 2.58 14.03
CA THR A 104 7.07 2.63 15.50
C THR A 104 8.32 3.30 16.02
N GLY A 105 8.23 4.00 17.15
CA GLY A 105 9.39 4.60 17.76
C GLY A 105 9.07 5.77 18.65
N THR A 106 10.14 6.39 19.18
CA THR A 106 10.02 7.53 20.08
C THR A 106 9.83 8.84 19.32
N VAL A 107 8.86 9.64 19.74
CA VAL A 107 8.65 11.00 19.23
C VAL A 107 9.84 11.88 19.64
N THR A 108 10.63 12.35 18.68
CA THR A 108 11.83 13.17 18.91
C THR A 108 11.56 14.67 18.84
N ALA A 109 10.53 15.08 18.10
CA ALA A 109 10.01 16.45 18.04
C ALA A 109 8.50 16.41 17.84
N ILE A 110 7.79 17.43 18.32
CA ILE A 110 6.34 17.56 18.14
C ILE A 110 5.93 19.04 18.13
N ASP A 111 5.02 19.40 17.24
CA ASP A 111 4.38 20.71 17.16
C ASP A 111 2.86 20.53 17.03
N HIS A 112 2.15 20.68 18.13
CA HIS A 112 0.69 20.55 18.18
C HIS A 112 -0.06 21.64 17.43
N ILE A 113 0.59 22.80 17.18
CA ILE A 113 -0.03 23.91 16.44
C ILE A 113 -0.07 23.58 14.95
N ASN A 114 1.06 23.11 14.43
CA ASN A 114 1.21 22.74 13.02
C ASN A 114 0.88 21.26 12.75
N LYS A 115 0.48 20.51 13.78
CA LYS A 115 0.14 19.08 13.69
C LYS A 115 1.26 18.23 13.10
N THR A 116 2.52 18.58 13.37
CA THR A 116 3.71 17.83 12.93
C THR A 116 4.41 17.17 14.10
N PHE A 117 5.04 16.03 13.80
CA PHE A 117 5.84 15.28 14.75
C PHE A 117 6.94 14.50 14.02
N THR A 118 7.98 14.09 14.74
CA THR A 118 9.12 13.35 14.15
C THR A 118 9.32 12.03 14.87
N VAL A 119 9.31 10.93 14.10
CA VAL A 119 9.64 9.57 14.55
C VAL A 119 10.67 9.00 13.58
N ASN A 120 11.70 8.29 14.08
CA ASN A 120 12.76 7.67 13.28
C ASN A 120 13.39 8.62 12.23
N GLY A 121 13.51 9.91 12.58
CA GLY A 121 14.07 10.93 11.68
C GLY A 121 13.13 11.40 10.56
N VAL A 122 11.89 10.90 10.52
CA VAL A 122 10.86 11.32 9.56
C VAL A 122 9.95 12.36 10.21
N GLU A 123 9.84 13.54 9.59
CA GLU A 123 8.82 14.51 9.94
C GLU A 123 7.49 14.12 9.27
N LEU A 124 6.46 13.98 10.07
CA LEU A 124 5.13 13.55 9.68
C LEU A 124 4.10 14.64 10.04
N HIS A 125 3.01 14.71 9.29
CA HIS A 125 1.88 15.57 9.55
C HIS A 125 0.62 14.72 9.78
N PHE A 126 -0.17 15.08 10.81
CA PHE A 126 -1.44 14.41 11.10
C PHE A 126 -2.42 15.36 11.78
N GLU A 127 -3.50 15.73 11.10
CA GLU A 127 -4.54 16.63 11.65
C GLU A 127 -5.15 16.11 12.95
N GLY A 128 -5.27 14.79 13.09
CA GLY A 128 -5.80 14.11 14.29
C GLY A 128 -4.80 13.97 15.44
N LEU A 129 -3.61 14.60 15.36
CA LEU A 129 -2.56 14.46 16.39
C LEU A 129 -3.09 14.86 17.77
N SER A 130 -3.09 13.89 18.69
CA SER A 130 -3.59 14.07 20.06
C SER A 130 -2.68 14.99 20.88
N ASP A 131 -3.30 15.87 21.69
CA ASP A 131 -2.58 16.70 22.64
C ASP A 131 -2.01 15.90 23.84
N GLU A 132 -2.32 14.60 23.94
CA GLU A 132 -1.78 13.68 24.97
C GLU A 132 -0.46 13.02 24.56
N ILE A 133 -0.03 13.21 23.30
CA ILE A 133 1.25 12.72 22.80
C ILE A 133 2.31 13.82 23.01
N ASP A 134 3.37 13.49 23.71
CA ASP A 134 4.47 14.39 24.00
C ASP A 134 5.80 13.90 23.40
N GLN A 135 6.77 14.80 23.29
CA GLN A 135 8.14 14.42 22.98
C GLN A 135 8.67 13.42 24.01
N GLY A 136 9.21 12.31 23.56
CA GLY A 136 9.69 11.20 24.38
C GLY A 136 8.69 10.04 24.51
N ASP A 137 7.46 10.21 24.07
CA ASP A 137 6.49 9.11 24.01
C ASP A 137 6.84 8.14 22.89
N TRP A 138 6.60 6.85 23.12
CA TRP A 138 6.68 5.83 22.09
C TRP A 138 5.31 5.68 21.42
N VAL A 139 5.29 5.70 20.09
CA VAL A 139 4.06 5.69 19.29
C VAL A 139 4.10 4.63 18.20
N MET A 140 2.92 4.17 17.82
CA MET A 140 2.65 3.45 16.57
C MET A 140 1.98 4.39 15.58
N VAL A 141 2.49 4.44 14.36
CA VAL A 141 1.98 5.25 13.26
C VAL A 141 1.50 4.32 12.16
N SER A 142 0.24 4.41 11.79
CA SER A 142 -0.30 3.77 10.61
C SER A 142 -0.43 4.79 9.49
N SER A 143 -0.04 4.42 8.28
CA SER A 143 -0.09 5.32 7.12
C SER A 143 -0.29 4.55 5.82
N LEU A 144 -0.77 5.25 4.79
CA LEU A 144 -0.73 4.82 3.39
C LEU A 144 0.40 5.54 2.66
N PRO A 145 0.92 4.99 1.57
CA PRO A 145 1.95 5.65 0.78
C PRO A 145 1.39 6.87 0.03
N THR A 146 2.26 7.83 -0.26
CA THR A 146 1.97 8.95 -1.17
C THR A 146 2.61 8.73 -2.54
N ALA A 147 2.27 9.57 -3.52
CA ALA A 147 2.83 9.53 -4.87
C ALA A 147 4.37 9.55 -4.92
N ASP A 148 5.00 10.21 -3.97
CA ASP A 148 6.46 10.26 -3.85
C ASP A 148 7.01 9.21 -2.87
N ALA A 149 6.23 8.16 -2.58
CA ALA A 149 6.56 7.11 -1.63
C ALA A 149 6.87 7.65 -0.22
N GLY A 150 6.17 8.70 0.19
CA GLY A 150 6.09 9.22 1.55
C GLY A 150 4.92 8.61 2.31
N TYR A 151 4.42 9.31 3.35
CA TYR A 151 3.44 8.79 4.29
C TYR A 151 2.21 9.71 4.41
N LYS A 152 1.01 9.19 4.12
CA LYS A 152 -0.28 9.77 4.51
C LYS A 152 -0.68 9.14 5.83
N VAL A 153 -0.49 9.85 6.93
CA VAL A 153 -0.76 9.32 8.28
C VAL A 153 -2.25 9.15 8.51
N LEU A 154 -2.66 7.98 8.96
CA LEU A 154 -4.05 7.60 9.27
C LEU A 154 -4.29 7.60 10.77
N SER A 155 -3.31 7.14 11.56
CA SER A 155 -3.38 7.15 13.02
C SER A 155 -2.01 7.30 13.67
N VAL A 156 -2.01 7.90 14.87
CA VAL A 156 -0.85 7.94 15.76
C VAL A 156 -1.34 7.56 17.15
N VAL A 157 -0.88 6.43 17.64
CA VAL A 157 -1.34 5.87 18.91
C VAL A 157 -0.17 5.73 19.87
N LYS A 158 -0.31 6.34 21.05
CA LYS A 158 0.64 6.15 22.16
C LYS A 158 0.37 4.80 22.80
N PHE A 159 1.39 3.97 22.87
CA PHE A 159 1.31 2.67 23.52
C PHE A 159 2.05 2.69 24.86
N ASP A 160 1.29 2.43 25.92
CA ASP A 160 1.78 2.35 27.32
C ASP A 160 2.07 0.88 27.70
N PHE A 161 2.81 0.14 26.86
CA PHE A 161 3.26 -1.17 27.29
C PHE A 161 4.78 -1.29 27.24
N ASP A 162 5.35 -2.12 28.11
CA ASP A 162 6.80 -2.37 28.14
C ASP A 162 7.25 -3.09 26.86
N TYR A 163 7.28 -2.35 25.74
CA TYR A 163 7.89 -2.80 24.51
C TYR A 163 9.40 -2.50 24.58
N ASN A 164 10.19 -3.58 24.66
CA ASN A 164 11.66 -3.51 24.63
C ASN A 164 12.21 -4.08 23.33
N GLY A 165 11.39 -4.13 22.28
CA GLY A 165 11.79 -4.53 20.92
C GLY A 165 12.45 -3.36 20.15
N PRO A 166 12.87 -3.62 18.92
CA PRO A 166 13.37 -2.59 18.03
C PRO A 166 12.26 -1.62 17.63
N ASP A 167 12.62 -0.41 17.22
CA ASP A 167 11.75 0.48 16.48
C ASP A 167 11.62 -0.06 15.04
N GLU A 168 10.58 0.36 14.35
CA GLU A 168 10.24 -0.10 13.00
C GLU A 168 10.05 1.09 12.07
N ILE A 169 10.43 0.93 10.82
CA ILE A 169 10.14 1.87 9.75
C ILE A 169 9.96 1.12 8.43
N GLU A 170 8.84 1.35 7.76
CA GLU A 170 8.62 0.88 6.40
C GLU A 170 8.87 1.98 5.37
N GLY A 171 9.14 1.57 4.14
CA GLY A 171 9.23 2.50 3.03
C GLY A 171 9.80 1.88 1.76
N ARG A 172 9.69 2.66 0.66
CA ARG A 172 10.25 2.26 -0.63
C ARG A 172 11.75 2.57 -0.68
N ILE A 173 12.55 1.60 -1.08
CA ILE A 173 13.99 1.80 -1.31
C ILE A 173 14.18 2.72 -2.52
N SER A 174 14.81 3.86 -2.32
CA SER A 174 15.09 4.85 -3.37
C SER A 174 16.52 4.77 -3.89
N SER A 175 17.48 4.29 -3.11
CA SER A 175 18.87 4.06 -3.52
C SER A 175 19.57 3.08 -2.59
N ILE A 176 20.58 2.38 -3.11
CA ILE A 176 21.41 1.43 -2.34
C ILE A 176 22.89 1.76 -2.56
N ASP A 177 23.65 1.81 -1.47
CA ASP A 177 25.12 1.93 -1.49
C ASP A 177 25.73 0.68 -0.87
N THR A 178 26.04 -0.28 -1.72
CA THR A 178 26.63 -1.56 -1.32
C THR A 178 28.04 -1.43 -0.72
N ASN A 179 28.78 -0.35 -1.06
CA ASN A 179 30.11 -0.12 -0.52
C ASN A 179 30.09 0.29 0.96
N ASN A 180 29.05 1.03 1.35
CA ASN A 180 28.89 1.53 2.72
C ASN A 180 27.87 0.72 3.53
N GLY A 181 27.21 -0.30 2.93
CA GLY A 181 26.20 -1.10 3.61
C GLY A 181 25.00 -0.24 4.02
N THR A 182 24.54 0.66 3.13
CA THR A 182 23.41 1.55 3.41
C THR A 182 22.41 1.59 2.26
N PHE A 183 21.16 1.91 2.57
CA PHE A 183 20.15 2.24 1.58
C PHE A 183 19.31 3.43 2.08
N LYS A 184 18.49 4.01 1.21
CA LYS A 184 17.58 5.09 1.57
C LYS A 184 16.13 4.64 1.42
N LEU A 185 15.31 4.98 2.42
CA LEU A 185 13.85 4.91 2.34
C LEU A 185 13.31 6.30 1.97
N GLY A 186 12.47 6.34 0.93
CA GLY A 186 11.97 7.59 0.39
C GLY A 186 13.10 8.56 0.04
N ALA A 187 12.90 9.86 0.35
CA ALA A 187 13.90 10.88 0.04
C ALA A 187 15.00 11.03 1.10
N ASN A 188 14.71 10.78 2.37
CA ASN A 188 15.48 11.35 3.47
C ASN A 188 16.04 10.34 4.48
N VAL A 189 15.47 9.16 4.66
CA VAL A 189 15.91 8.23 5.68
C VAL A 189 17.07 7.40 5.17
N THR A 190 18.20 7.44 5.87
CA THR A 190 19.33 6.55 5.61
C THR A 190 19.27 5.38 6.58
N VAL A 191 19.25 4.16 6.04
CA VAL A 191 19.28 2.91 6.80
C VAL A 191 20.63 2.25 6.60
N SER A 192 21.27 1.85 7.68
CA SER A 192 22.48 1.02 7.68
C SER A 192 22.10 -0.43 7.92
N TYR A 193 22.53 -1.33 7.03
CA TYR A 193 22.22 -2.75 7.10
C TYR A 193 23.30 -3.61 6.45
N ASP A 194 23.75 -4.66 7.12
CA ASP A 194 24.91 -5.46 6.69
C ASP A 194 24.65 -6.30 5.42
N ARG A 195 23.37 -6.55 5.07
CA ARG A 195 22.97 -7.45 3.98
C ARG A 195 22.25 -6.73 2.84
N VAL A 196 22.71 -5.54 2.49
CA VAL A 196 22.09 -4.72 1.42
C VAL A 196 22.18 -5.36 0.02
N ASP A 197 23.09 -6.32 -0.20
CA ASP A 197 23.25 -7.01 -1.49
C ASP A 197 22.03 -7.86 -1.91
N GLY A 198 21.12 -8.13 -0.97
CA GLY A 198 19.88 -8.86 -1.24
C GLY A 198 18.68 -7.94 -1.57
N LEU A 199 18.86 -6.63 -1.49
CA LEU A 199 17.80 -5.64 -1.67
C LEU A 199 17.87 -5.01 -3.05
N SER A 200 16.73 -4.52 -3.54
CA SER A 200 16.61 -3.84 -4.83
C SER A 200 15.93 -2.48 -4.67
N VAL A 201 16.35 -1.51 -5.49
CA VAL A 201 15.65 -0.22 -5.57
C VAL A 201 14.20 -0.47 -6.06
N GLY A 202 13.24 0.18 -5.44
CA GLY A 202 11.82 0.03 -5.74
C GLY A 202 11.07 -0.92 -4.82
N GLU A 203 11.77 -1.81 -4.12
CA GLU A 203 11.13 -2.64 -3.09
C GLU A 203 10.58 -1.78 -1.95
N TRP A 204 9.43 -2.15 -1.44
CA TRP A 204 8.91 -1.68 -0.17
C TRP A 204 9.43 -2.63 0.90
N VAL A 205 10.05 -2.08 1.92
CA VAL A 205 10.65 -2.88 3.00
C VAL A 205 10.20 -2.38 4.35
N GLU A 206 10.12 -3.30 5.30
CA GLU A 206 10.12 -3.05 6.72
C GLU A 206 11.54 -3.19 7.24
N ALA A 207 11.99 -2.24 8.04
CA ALA A 207 13.27 -2.27 8.71
C ALA A 207 13.08 -2.15 10.23
N GLU A 208 13.54 -3.15 10.97
CA GLU A 208 13.59 -3.14 12.42
C GLU A 208 14.98 -2.72 12.92
N GLY A 209 15.03 -1.81 13.89
CA GLY A 209 16.30 -1.32 14.41
C GLY A 209 16.17 -0.17 15.39
N THR A 210 17.13 0.75 15.38
CA THR A 210 17.12 1.95 16.23
C THR A 210 17.81 3.13 15.56
N MET A 211 17.32 4.35 15.82
CA MET A 211 18.00 5.57 15.38
C MET A 211 19.30 5.81 16.13
N GLN A 212 20.40 6.06 15.40
CA GLN A 212 21.67 6.52 15.93
C GLN A 212 22.12 7.78 15.18
N GLY A 213 21.88 8.94 15.78
CA GLY A 213 22.02 10.22 15.07
C GLY A 213 21.01 10.31 13.94
N ASP A 214 21.48 10.52 12.70
CA ASP A 214 20.63 10.66 11.51
C ASP A 214 20.53 9.35 10.68
N VAL A 215 21.00 8.21 11.24
CA VAL A 215 21.01 6.92 10.56
C VAL A 215 20.17 5.92 11.36
N PHE A 216 19.26 5.23 10.68
CA PHE A 216 18.53 4.09 11.23
C PHE A 216 19.40 2.83 11.11
N MET A 217 19.81 2.27 12.24
CA MET A 217 20.66 1.08 12.32
C MET A 217 19.76 -0.15 12.33
N ALA A 218 19.52 -0.73 11.16
CA ALA A 218 18.67 -1.88 11.04
C ALA A 218 19.35 -3.17 11.50
N THR A 219 18.66 -3.98 12.26
CA THR A 219 19.04 -5.33 12.66
C THR A 219 18.37 -6.39 11.77
N GLU A 220 17.19 -6.06 11.24
CA GLU A 220 16.42 -6.86 10.31
C GLU A 220 15.83 -5.98 9.23
N VAL A 221 15.70 -6.52 8.01
CA VAL A 221 15.02 -5.87 6.88
C VAL A 221 14.28 -6.96 6.12
N GLU A 222 12.97 -6.79 6.00
CA GLU A 222 12.08 -7.68 5.23
C GLU A 222 11.50 -6.94 4.03
N VAL A 223 11.35 -7.66 2.90
CA VAL A 223 10.70 -7.11 1.70
C VAL A 223 9.21 -7.36 1.83
N GLU A 224 8.45 -6.28 1.89
CA GLU A 224 7.01 -6.31 1.99
C GLU A 224 6.38 -6.43 0.61
N ASN A 225 5.69 -7.54 0.37
CA ASN A 225 4.94 -7.77 -0.86
C ASN A 225 3.73 -8.67 -0.62
N TYR A 226 2.80 -8.63 -1.57
CA TYR A 226 1.58 -9.44 -1.49
C TYR A 226 1.75 -10.86 -2.04
N ASP A 227 2.92 -11.25 -2.52
CA ASP A 227 3.16 -12.57 -3.13
C ASP A 227 3.05 -13.71 -2.12
N SER A 228 3.31 -13.43 -0.84
CA SER A 228 3.21 -14.39 0.26
C SER A 228 1.78 -14.67 0.72
N LEU A 229 0.81 -13.83 0.35
CA LEU A 229 -0.59 -14.00 0.74
C LEU A 229 -1.20 -15.24 0.07
N VAL A 230 -1.78 -16.13 0.86
CA VAL A 230 -2.34 -17.42 0.43
C VAL A 230 -3.86 -17.41 0.58
N GLY A 231 -4.58 -18.00 -0.37
CA GLY A 231 -6.04 -18.08 -0.33
C GLY A 231 -6.72 -16.81 -0.85
N ASP A 232 -7.97 -16.61 -0.39
CA ASP A 232 -8.72 -15.39 -0.65
C ASP A 232 -8.27 -14.32 0.34
N ASN A 233 -7.73 -13.24 -0.18
CA ASN A 233 -7.22 -12.13 0.63
C ASN A 233 -7.91 -10.85 0.20
N ASP A 234 -8.19 -10.01 1.17
CA ASP A 234 -8.68 -8.67 1.00
C ASP A 234 -7.61 -7.67 1.44
N VAL A 235 -7.31 -6.67 0.62
CA VAL A 235 -6.25 -5.70 0.87
C VAL A 235 -6.75 -4.31 0.56
N GLU A 236 -6.74 -3.44 1.56
CA GLU A 236 -6.97 -2.00 1.43
C GLU A 236 -5.68 -1.28 1.04
N GLY A 237 -5.80 -0.28 0.18
CA GLY A 237 -4.64 0.54 -0.13
C GLY A 237 -4.84 1.57 -1.23
N ILE A 238 -3.74 2.23 -1.54
CA ILE A 238 -3.67 3.23 -2.59
C ILE A 238 -3.17 2.61 -3.90
N VAL A 239 -3.90 2.84 -4.98
CA VAL A 239 -3.45 2.53 -6.33
C VAL A 239 -2.23 3.38 -6.66
N THR A 240 -1.09 2.76 -6.86
CA THR A 240 0.18 3.46 -7.14
C THR A 240 0.52 3.52 -8.62
N TRP A 241 -0.16 2.72 -9.44
CA TRP A 241 -0.08 2.73 -10.89
C TRP A 241 -1.24 1.92 -11.50
N VAL A 242 -1.67 2.27 -12.71
CA VAL A 242 -2.67 1.55 -13.52
C VAL A 242 -2.17 1.44 -14.96
N ALA A 243 -2.24 0.26 -15.56
CA ALA A 243 -1.94 0.08 -16.98
C ALA A 243 -2.96 0.83 -17.86
N ASN A 244 -2.53 1.37 -19.01
CA ASN A 244 -3.40 2.14 -19.94
C ASN A 244 -4.62 1.34 -20.42
N ASP A 245 -4.50 0.03 -20.54
CA ASP A 245 -5.60 -0.85 -20.93
C ASP A 245 -6.45 -1.33 -19.74
N TYR A 246 -6.08 -0.92 -18.52
CA TYR A 246 -6.68 -1.34 -17.24
C TYR A 246 -6.61 -2.86 -17.01
N SER A 247 -5.65 -3.55 -17.61
CA SER A 247 -5.48 -5.00 -17.41
C SER A 247 -4.84 -5.34 -16.07
N GLN A 248 -4.19 -4.37 -15.44
CA GLN A 248 -3.52 -4.52 -14.15
C GLN A 248 -3.32 -3.17 -13.46
N PHE A 249 -3.07 -3.22 -12.16
CA PHE A 249 -2.70 -2.06 -11.35
C PHE A 249 -1.75 -2.49 -10.21
N SER A 250 -1.00 -1.53 -9.69
CA SER A 250 -0.15 -1.70 -8.51
C SER A 250 -0.81 -1.09 -7.27
N LEU A 251 -0.64 -1.76 -6.11
CA LEU A 251 -1.19 -1.31 -4.84
C LEU A 251 -0.07 -1.13 -3.80
N ASN A 252 -0.05 0.01 -3.11
CA ASN A 252 0.85 0.34 -2.00
C ASN A 252 2.36 0.17 -2.30
N TYR A 253 2.80 0.17 -3.57
CA TYR A 253 4.16 -0.22 -4.00
C TYR A 253 4.56 -1.65 -3.60
N ARG A 254 3.62 -2.50 -3.15
CA ARG A 254 3.87 -3.86 -2.63
C ARG A 254 3.51 -4.98 -3.61
N GLY A 255 2.83 -4.68 -4.71
CA GLY A 255 2.50 -5.71 -5.71
C GLY A 255 1.48 -5.29 -6.75
N ASN A 256 1.39 -6.13 -7.79
CA ASN A 256 0.51 -5.93 -8.92
C ASN A 256 -0.69 -6.89 -8.88
N PHE A 257 -1.84 -6.39 -9.27
CA PHE A 257 -3.10 -7.13 -9.38
C PHE A 257 -3.55 -7.14 -10.83
N VAL A 258 -3.79 -8.32 -11.39
CA VAL A 258 -4.37 -8.46 -12.72
C VAL A 258 -5.88 -8.31 -12.64
N VAL A 259 -6.43 -7.56 -13.58
CA VAL A 259 -7.87 -7.35 -13.79
C VAL A 259 -8.31 -8.17 -14.99
N ASP A 260 -9.15 -9.18 -14.78
CA ASP A 260 -9.71 -10.00 -15.85
C ASP A 260 -11.21 -9.73 -16.07
N ASN A 261 -11.80 -10.41 -17.05
CA ASN A 261 -13.24 -10.25 -17.36
C ASN A 261 -14.19 -10.74 -16.24
N ALA A 262 -13.67 -11.43 -15.25
CA ALA A 262 -14.43 -11.94 -14.10
C ALA A 262 -14.24 -11.05 -12.87
N THR A 263 -13.33 -10.09 -12.90
CA THR A 263 -13.15 -9.11 -11.82
C THR A 263 -14.42 -8.27 -11.68
N ARG A 264 -14.98 -8.22 -10.50
CA ARG A 264 -16.13 -7.39 -10.15
C ARG A 264 -15.65 -6.05 -9.64
N PHE A 265 -16.36 -4.98 -9.98
CA PHE A 265 -16.13 -3.65 -9.45
C PHE A 265 -17.34 -3.22 -8.65
N GLU A 266 -17.14 -2.69 -7.45
CA GLU A 266 -18.15 -2.02 -6.63
C GLU A 266 -17.82 -0.53 -6.55
N ASP A 267 -18.88 0.29 -6.49
CA ASP A 267 -18.87 1.75 -6.44
C ASP A 267 -18.10 2.45 -7.59
N GLY A 268 -17.89 1.71 -8.68
CA GLY A 268 -17.24 2.18 -9.89
C GLY A 268 -17.14 1.13 -10.96
N THR A 269 -16.28 1.41 -11.94
CA THR A 269 -15.97 0.53 -13.06
C THR A 269 -14.45 0.42 -13.22
N LYS A 270 -13.97 -0.53 -14.00
CA LYS A 270 -12.53 -0.68 -14.28
C LYS A 270 -11.88 0.62 -14.82
N THR A 271 -12.63 1.48 -15.54
CA THR A 271 -12.11 2.75 -16.07
C THR A 271 -12.10 3.89 -15.05
N ASP A 272 -12.62 3.65 -13.86
CA ASP A 272 -12.54 4.61 -12.74
C ASP A 272 -11.30 4.39 -11.87
N LEU A 273 -10.59 3.25 -12.06
CA LEU A 273 -9.29 3.02 -11.44
C LEU A 273 -8.28 4.07 -11.94
N LYS A 274 -7.62 4.72 -11.01
CA LYS A 274 -6.57 5.70 -11.29
C LYS A 274 -5.56 5.76 -10.16
N GLN A 275 -4.39 6.24 -10.46
CA GLN A 275 -3.35 6.49 -9.46
C GLN A 275 -3.87 7.42 -8.34
N GLY A 276 -3.54 7.09 -7.09
CA GLY A 276 -4.00 7.83 -5.91
C GLY A 276 -5.40 7.45 -5.42
N GLN A 277 -6.10 6.56 -6.14
CA GLN A 277 -7.38 6.05 -5.68
C GLN A 277 -7.19 5.08 -4.52
N GLU A 278 -7.95 5.24 -3.46
CA GLU A 278 -8.07 4.27 -2.38
C GLU A 278 -9.04 3.17 -2.81
N VAL A 279 -8.66 1.92 -2.60
CA VAL A 279 -9.45 0.75 -3.01
C VAL A 279 -9.31 -0.38 -2.00
N GLU A 280 -10.35 -1.21 -1.90
CA GLU A 280 -10.26 -2.53 -1.29
C GLU A 280 -10.26 -3.59 -2.39
N VAL A 281 -9.33 -4.55 -2.31
CA VAL A 281 -9.09 -5.54 -3.36
C VAL A 281 -9.14 -6.94 -2.81
N THR A 282 -10.21 -7.67 -3.10
CA THR A 282 -10.22 -9.12 -2.91
C THR A 282 -9.52 -9.80 -4.06
N SER A 283 -8.59 -10.70 -3.77
CA SER A 283 -7.76 -11.34 -4.78
C SER A 283 -7.46 -12.80 -4.49
N VAL A 284 -7.08 -13.52 -5.55
CA VAL A 284 -6.63 -14.92 -5.50
C VAL A 284 -5.41 -15.12 -6.38
N MET A 285 -4.58 -16.13 -6.06
CA MET A 285 -3.51 -16.57 -6.96
C MET A 285 -4.06 -17.43 -8.10
N LYS A 286 -3.97 -16.97 -9.34
CA LYS A 286 -4.31 -17.72 -10.57
C LYS A 286 -3.05 -17.94 -11.41
N ASN A 287 -2.62 -19.18 -11.58
CA ASN A 287 -1.43 -19.52 -12.38
C ASN A 287 -0.15 -18.77 -12.00
N GLY A 288 0.04 -18.49 -10.72
CA GLY A 288 1.20 -17.77 -10.24
C GLY A 288 1.11 -16.24 -10.37
N VAL A 289 -0.05 -15.71 -10.73
CA VAL A 289 -0.31 -14.26 -10.82
C VAL A 289 -1.46 -13.90 -9.88
N ARG A 290 -1.31 -12.83 -9.13
CA ARG A 290 -2.36 -12.30 -8.27
C ARG A 290 -3.43 -11.62 -9.12
N THR A 291 -4.64 -12.13 -9.02
CA THR A 291 -5.77 -11.67 -9.83
C THR A 291 -6.85 -11.12 -8.91
N ALA A 292 -7.26 -9.90 -9.14
CA ALA A 292 -8.39 -9.29 -8.43
C ALA A 292 -9.69 -10.02 -8.79
N THR A 293 -10.43 -10.46 -7.77
CA THR A 293 -11.78 -11.02 -7.95
C THR A 293 -12.83 -9.94 -7.74
N GLU A 294 -12.53 -8.97 -6.89
CA GLU A 294 -13.33 -7.81 -6.60
C GLU A 294 -12.46 -6.61 -6.33
N VAL A 295 -12.89 -5.45 -6.77
CA VAL A 295 -12.30 -4.14 -6.46
C VAL A 295 -13.42 -3.22 -6.05
N GLU A 296 -13.42 -2.79 -4.81
CA GLU A 296 -14.28 -1.72 -4.31
C GLU A 296 -13.53 -0.41 -4.40
N ILE A 297 -14.13 0.57 -5.08
CA ILE A 297 -13.52 1.88 -5.26
C ILE A 297 -14.12 2.82 -4.23
N ASP A 298 -13.32 3.26 -3.27
CA ASP A 298 -13.78 4.23 -2.29
C ASP A 298 -14.21 5.51 -2.98
N GLY A 299 -15.45 5.87 -2.76
CA GLY A 299 -16.06 7.03 -3.38
C GLY A 299 -15.46 8.35 -2.89
N PRO A 300 -15.83 9.48 -3.52
CA PRO A 300 -15.32 10.81 -3.17
C PRO A 300 -15.76 11.34 -1.79
N ASP A 301 -16.44 10.54 -0.98
CA ASP A 301 -16.92 10.89 0.36
C ASP A 301 -15.88 10.63 1.48
N PHE A 302 -14.73 10.07 1.16
CA PHE A 302 -13.60 10.11 2.06
C PHE A 302 -13.04 11.53 2.05
N ASP A 303 -13.40 12.29 3.06
CA ASP A 303 -13.04 13.67 3.41
C ASP A 303 -12.09 14.40 2.43
N GLY A 304 -12.55 14.63 1.20
CA GLY A 304 -12.22 15.75 0.35
C GLY A 304 -10.77 15.94 -0.10
N ASP A 305 -9.85 15.14 0.33
CA ASP A 305 -8.47 15.14 -0.16
C ASP A 305 -8.24 13.99 -1.17
N HIS A 306 -8.83 14.11 -2.36
CA HIS A 306 -8.08 13.62 -3.52
C HIS A 306 -6.70 14.26 -3.40
N ASP A 307 -5.74 13.47 -2.99
CA ASP A 307 -4.40 13.99 -2.80
C ASP A 307 -3.94 14.54 -4.14
N SER A 308 -4.05 15.87 -4.30
CA SER A 308 -3.62 16.59 -5.50
C SER A 308 -2.15 16.28 -5.85
N ASN A 309 -1.44 15.63 -4.93
CA ASN A 309 -0.08 15.15 -5.07
C ASN A 309 0.04 13.95 -6.06
N TRP A 310 -1.06 13.26 -6.41
CA TRP A 310 -1.06 12.18 -7.39
C TRP A 310 -1.32 12.67 -8.84
N GLN A 311 -1.86 13.87 -9.03
CA GLN A 311 -2.13 14.40 -10.36
C GLN A 311 -0.82 14.71 -11.10
N GLY A 312 -0.72 14.29 -12.36
CA GLY A 312 0.45 14.53 -13.21
C GLY A 312 1.67 13.71 -12.83
N LYS A 313 1.48 12.58 -12.17
CA LYS A 313 2.57 11.70 -11.76
C LYS A 313 2.77 10.48 -12.67
N GLU A 314 1.98 10.32 -13.71
CA GLU A 314 2.15 9.28 -14.71
C GLU A 314 2.90 9.84 -15.93
N PHE A 315 3.58 8.95 -16.66
CA PHE A 315 4.25 9.26 -17.90
C PHE A 315 4.22 8.06 -18.85
N GLU A 316 4.28 8.37 -20.13
CA GLU A 316 4.43 7.43 -21.22
C GLU A 316 5.63 7.82 -22.08
N CYS A 317 6.40 6.86 -22.54
CA CYS A 317 7.49 7.09 -23.49
C CYS A 317 7.40 6.10 -24.66
N GLU A 318 7.63 6.62 -25.88
CA GLU A 318 7.67 5.80 -27.09
C GLU A 318 8.99 6.03 -27.84
N GLY A 319 9.57 4.97 -28.36
CA GLY A 319 10.71 5.04 -29.25
C GLY A 319 11.81 4.03 -29.01
N VAL A 320 12.96 4.29 -29.63
CA VAL A 320 14.11 3.39 -29.54
C VAL A 320 14.89 3.66 -28.25
N VAL A 321 15.13 2.61 -27.48
CA VAL A 321 15.97 2.68 -26.26
C VAL A 321 17.42 2.95 -26.64
N THR A 322 18.03 3.91 -25.96
CA THR A 322 19.42 4.26 -26.03
C THR A 322 20.05 4.41 -24.65
N ASN A 323 21.36 4.31 -24.57
CA ASN A 323 22.13 4.55 -23.34
C ASN A 323 21.68 3.72 -22.12
N TYR A 324 21.26 2.47 -22.37
CA TYR A 324 20.96 1.58 -21.23
C TYR A 324 22.22 1.35 -20.39
N ASN A 325 22.10 1.66 -19.10
CA ASN A 325 23.18 1.51 -18.13
C ASN A 325 22.76 0.49 -17.06
N VAL A 326 23.33 -0.70 -17.11
CA VAL A 326 23.05 -1.80 -16.19
C VAL A 326 23.43 -1.51 -14.73
N ASN A 327 24.34 -0.58 -14.48
CA ASN A 327 24.78 -0.28 -13.11
C ASN A 327 23.85 0.73 -12.41
N THR A 328 23.22 1.62 -13.17
CA THR A 328 22.28 2.60 -12.65
C THR A 328 20.82 2.24 -12.97
N GLU A 329 20.63 1.14 -13.70
CA GLU A 329 19.30 0.67 -14.12
C GLU A 329 18.51 1.77 -14.83
N THR A 330 19.17 2.51 -15.75
CA THR A 330 18.56 3.63 -16.47
C THR A 330 18.74 3.50 -17.97
N PHE A 331 17.77 4.00 -18.72
CA PHE A 331 17.86 4.13 -20.19
C PHE A 331 17.21 5.41 -20.67
N GLN A 332 17.36 5.74 -21.94
CA GLN A 332 16.70 6.88 -22.56
C GLN A 332 15.81 6.42 -23.71
N VAL A 333 14.66 7.10 -23.86
CA VAL A 333 13.71 6.90 -24.96
C VAL A 333 13.55 8.21 -25.73
N SER A 334 13.13 8.12 -26.99
CA SER A 334 13.13 9.30 -27.89
C SER A 334 12.13 10.38 -27.47
N ARG A 335 10.97 9.98 -26.94
CA ARG A 335 9.88 10.87 -26.55
C ARG A 335 9.22 10.36 -25.27
N CYS A 336 9.00 11.28 -24.34
CA CYS A 336 8.19 11.03 -23.16
C CYS A 336 7.17 12.15 -23.00
N GLU A 337 5.97 11.79 -22.56
CA GLU A 337 4.85 12.69 -22.30
C GLU A 337 4.30 12.41 -20.91
N ASN A 338 3.73 13.41 -20.25
CA ASN A 338 3.00 13.21 -19.00
C ASN A 338 1.51 12.95 -19.30
N ASP A 339 0.73 12.63 -18.29
CA ASP A 339 -0.73 12.37 -18.36
C ASP A 339 -1.57 13.56 -18.90
N ALA A 340 -0.98 14.73 -19.11
CA ALA A 340 -1.59 15.88 -19.78
C ALA A 340 -1.12 16.03 -21.25
N ASP A 341 -0.56 14.98 -21.86
CA ASP A 341 0.01 14.96 -23.24
C ASP A 341 1.12 16.01 -23.46
N GLN A 342 1.79 16.42 -22.39
CA GLN A 342 2.87 17.41 -22.50
C GLN A 342 4.22 16.69 -22.65
N VAL A 343 4.95 17.03 -23.71
CA VAL A 343 6.29 16.49 -23.95
C VAL A 343 7.22 16.87 -22.81
N MET A 344 7.81 15.86 -22.20
CA MET A 344 8.74 16.01 -21.08
C MET A 344 10.15 16.31 -21.59
N SER A 345 10.88 17.16 -20.85
CA SER A 345 12.30 17.43 -21.12
C SER A 345 13.22 16.32 -20.61
N ASN A 346 12.78 15.55 -19.61
CA ASN A 346 13.50 14.39 -19.08
C ASN A 346 12.98 13.14 -19.77
N ASN A 347 13.80 12.51 -20.58
CA ASN A 347 13.53 11.25 -21.27
C ASN A 347 14.38 10.08 -20.70
N THR A 348 14.94 10.24 -19.52
CA THR A 348 15.64 9.18 -18.81
C THR A 348 14.65 8.42 -17.95
N VAL A 349 14.60 7.12 -18.14
CA VAL A 349 13.72 6.18 -17.43
C VAL A 349 14.56 5.34 -16.49
N VAL A 350 14.05 5.12 -15.27
CA VAL A 350 14.63 4.25 -14.24
C VAL A 350 13.88 2.93 -14.24
N ILE A 351 14.61 1.83 -14.19
CA ILE A 351 14.09 0.49 -13.95
C ILE A 351 14.26 0.19 -12.46
N ASP A 352 13.23 -0.35 -11.83
CA ASP A 352 13.32 -0.82 -10.45
C ASP A 352 12.75 -2.25 -10.29
N ALA A 353 12.64 -2.74 -9.05
CA ALA A 353 12.15 -4.08 -8.76
C ALA A 353 10.69 -4.33 -9.18
N GLN A 354 9.92 -3.25 -9.41
CA GLN A 354 8.51 -3.33 -9.79
C GLN A 354 8.28 -3.16 -11.30
N THR A 355 9.34 -2.93 -12.08
CA THR A 355 9.25 -2.79 -13.52
C THR A 355 9.00 -4.15 -14.18
N ARG A 356 7.93 -4.23 -14.95
CA ARG A 356 7.57 -5.41 -15.76
C ARG A 356 8.06 -5.22 -17.20
N PHE A 357 8.44 -6.33 -17.83
CA PHE A 357 8.86 -6.36 -19.23
C PHE A 357 7.94 -7.27 -20.03
N GLU A 358 7.42 -6.78 -21.17
CA GLU A 358 6.55 -7.54 -22.06
C GLU A 358 7.16 -7.60 -23.46
N GLY A 359 7.24 -8.83 -24.00
CA GLY A 359 7.82 -9.08 -25.34
C GLY A 359 9.34 -8.89 -25.44
N LEU A 360 10.03 -8.52 -24.37
CA LEU A 360 11.49 -8.36 -24.31
C LEU A 360 12.05 -8.72 -22.94
N GLU A 361 13.37 -8.84 -22.89
CA GLU A 361 14.07 -9.05 -21.63
C GLU A 361 14.98 -7.84 -21.35
N LYS A 362 15.15 -7.48 -20.07
CA LYS A 362 15.93 -6.34 -19.59
C LYS A 362 17.31 -6.19 -20.24
N HIS A 363 18.01 -7.29 -20.49
CA HIS A 363 19.35 -7.25 -21.11
C HIS A 363 19.34 -6.92 -22.61
N ASN A 364 18.18 -6.95 -23.28
CA ASN A 364 18.00 -6.68 -24.70
C ASN A 364 17.42 -5.28 -25.01
N LEU A 365 17.35 -4.42 -24.02
CA LEU A 365 16.73 -3.11 -24.14
C LEU A 365 17.36 -2.22 -25.22
N ASN A 366 18.68 -2.13 -25.26
CA ASN A 366 19.38 -1.15 -26.07
C ASN A 366 19.17 -1.36 -27.57
N GLY A 367 18.62 -0.40 -28.27
CA GLY A 367 18.28 -0.46 -29.69
C GLY A 367 16.89 -1.07 -30.00
N THR A 368 16.15 -1.52 -28.98
CA THR A 368 14.77 -2.01 -29.13
C THR A 368 13.81 -0.82 -29.17
N LYS A 369 12.80 -0.87 -30.03
CA LYS A 369 11.68 0.07 -29.99
C LYS A 369 10.71 -0.40 -28.93
N VAL A 370 10.36 0.49 -28.02
CA VAL A 370 9.52 0.18 -26.84
C VAL A 370 8.47 1.26 -26.64
N GLU A 371 7.39 0.84 -26.00
CA GLU A 371 6.47 1.67 -25.25
C GLU A 371 6.77 1.47 -23.76
N VAL A 372 6.77 2.56 -23.00
CA VAL A 372 7.09 2.55 -21.57
C VAL A 372 6.01 3.33 -20.83
N GLU A 373 5.34 2.67 -19.93
CA GLU A 373 4.42 3.29 -18.99
C GLU A 373 5.05 3.34 -17.60
N GLY A 374 4.80 4.42 -16.87
CA GLY A 374 5.37 4.54 -15.53
C GLY A 374 4.88 5.73 -14.74
N VAL A 375 5.53 5.91 -13.59
CA VAL A 375 5.18 6.92 -12.59
C VAL A 375 6.38 7.81 -12.28
N ILE A 376 6.11 9.07 -11.95
CA ILE A 376 7.14 10.03 -11.53
C ILE A 376 7.26 9.96 -10.01
N ILE A 377 8.38 9.45 -9.51
CA ILE A 377 8.68 9.37 -8.08
C ILE A 377 9.94 10.19 -7.80
N ASN A 378 9.89 11.13 -6.88
CA ASN A 378 11.03 11.99 -6.53
C ASN A 378 11.70 12.63 -7.79
N ASN A 379 10.90 13.12 -8.74
CA ASN A 379 11.34 13.70 -10.01
C ASN A 379 12.08 12.71 -10.95
N GLN A 380 11.94 11.42 -10.76
CA GLN A 380 12.47 10.39 -11.64
C GLN A 380 11.32 9.68 -12.37
N ASN A 381 11.47 9.44 -13.67
CA ASN A 381 10.55 8.65 -14.44
C ASN A 381 10.84 7.17 -14.14
N VAL A 382 10.01 6.50 -13.39
CA VAL A 382 10.19 5.09 -12.96
C VAL A 382 9.25 4.21 -13.76
N ALA A 383 9.77 3.33 -14.59
CA ALA A 383 8.97 2.43 -15.40
C ALA A 383 8.18 1.43 -14.53
N ARG A 384 6.93 1.19 -14.91
CA ARG A 384 6.09 0.10 -14.41
C ARG A 384 5.94 -0.99 -15.43
N GLU A 385 5.85 -0.59 -16.70
CA GLU A 385 5.82 -1.51 -17.83
C GLU A 385 6.76 -1.03 -18.94
N VAL A 386 7.45 -1.98 -19.57
CA VAL A 386 8.25 -1.76 -20.77
C VAL A 386 7.85 -2.83 -21.77
N GLU A 387 7.16 -2.44 -22.82
CA GLU A 387 6.68 -3.34 -23.87
C GLU A 387 7.50 -3.17 -25.14
N ALA A 388 7.84 -4.30 -25.79
CA ALA A 388 8.45 -4.24 -27.10
C ALA A 388 7.38 -3.98 -28.16
N GLU A 389 7.51 -2.87 -28.90
CA GLU A 389 6.64 -2.68 -30.05
C GLU A 389 6.91 -3.76 -31.11
N SER A 390 5.88 -4.50 -31.46
CA SER A 390 5.93 -5.42 -32.59
C SER A 390 6.11 -4.65 -33.88
N HIS A 391 7.12 -5.01 -34.69
CA HIS A 391 7.17 -4.57 -36.08
C HIS A 391 5.99 -5.21 -36.82
N ASP A 392 4.91 -4.48 -36.98
CA ASP A 392 3.96 -4.79 -38.03
C ASP A 392 4.60 -4.39 -39.35
N ASP A 393 5.10 -5.41 -40.10
CA ASP A 393 5.54 -5.30 -41.49
C ASP A 393 4.35 -5.16 -42.47
#